data_7698a6520ceda731c85892a5facd63d7
#
_entry.id   7698a6520ceda731c85892a5facd63d7
#
_cell.length_a   1.000
_cell.length_b   1.000
_cell.length_c   1.000
_cell.angle_alpha   90.00
_cell.angle_beta   90.00
_cell.angle_gamma   90.00
#
_symmetry.space_group_name_H-M   'P 1'
#
loop_
_entity.id
_entity.type
_entity.pdbx_description
1 polymer ?
#
loop_
_entity_poly.entity_id
_entity_poly.type
_entity_poly.pdbx_seq_one_letter_code
_entity_poly.pdbx_strand_id
1 'polypeptide(L)'
;YHNGGRGSLFDFFTVNEDQNEPQAYKELYADGTLSATISQKAEVDLSNVTPSISTDTKYGDYEIDMDGLDLGDDTVYGAVVTMKDGKQYGMLHLENIWKGGKELAWSVGVKTHESHGNTLRYTPYVETSGATIAEVTYLTNTGIYSVHSADGLYLPKKHTATITAEDTDVTAGTANVTITDLPEDFGLSVAVANLEGAAYADGKLTYDAAAAKPGKYSVDVTDSNNVYAHFTTNLLLTTEAIPVAYNAETNKLTITDDSTDADLTNYVSNLATVTVNDTPYSASGRGAVTIVKEDGTVDFSAAKSFRGETTEIFPTAGEYTLKLTANGYVNDYTFTVTVPEKTIEKGDVDGDQSISVSDAVVVLTYYAKKAAGQDVSQDEIFQNILVGDVNDDGEITVEDAVAILTYYAKKAAGQDATWD
;
A
#
# COMPACT_ATOMS: atom_id res chain seq x y z
N TYR A 1 -20.82 15.63 -7.24
CA TYR A 1 -19.51 15.82 -7.88
C TYR A 1 -19.04 14.52 -8.48
N HIS A 2 -19.24 14.40 -9.75
CA HIS A 2 -18.80 13.24 -10.49
C HIS A 2 -17.33 13.34 -10.82
N ASN A 3 -16.57 12.30 -10.57
CA ASN A 3 -15.16 12.27 -10.71
C ASN A 3 -14.64 11.16 -11.61
N GLY A 4 -15.32 10.92 -12.68
CA GLY A 4 -14.80 9.98 -13.67
C GLY A 4 -15.12 8.52 -13.41
N GLY A 5 -16.31 8.24 -12.96
CA GLY A 5 -16.93 7.00 -13.39
C GLY A 5 -16.73 5.79 -12.53
N ARG A 6 -16.89 5.93 -11.25
CA ARG A 6 -17.23 4.74 -10.44
C ARG A 6 -18.52 5.06 -9.71
N GLY A 7 -19.57 4.28 -10.02
CA GLY A 7 -20.89 4.46 -9.47
C GLY A 7 -20.82 4.53 -7.96
N SER A 8 -21.15 5.66 -7.42
CA SER A 8 -21.35 5.88 -6.00
C SER A 8 -22.79 6.30 -5.81
N LEU A 9 -23.32 6.13 -4.61
CA LEU A 9 -24.64 6.67 -4.29
C LEU A 9 -24.73 8.16 -4.63
N PHE A 10 -23.61 8.86 -4.56
CA PHE A 10 -23.50 10.26 -4.90
C PHE A 10 -23.77 10.54 -6.38
N ASP A 11 -23.39 9.66 -7.28
CA ASP A 11 -23.65 9.81 -8.72
C ASP A 11 -25.14 9.80 -9.06
N PHE A 12 -25.96 9.19 -8.20
CA PHE A 12 -27.42 9.23 -8.34
C PHE A 12 -28.03 10.55 -7.89
N PHE A 13 -27.36 11.28 -7.03
CA PHE A 13 -27.86 12.52 -6.42
C PHE A 13 -27.13 13.76 -6.88
N THR A 14 -26.10 13.62 -7.72
CA THR A 14 -25.40 14.79 -8.28
C THR A 14 -26.21 15.37 -9.41
N VAL A 15 -26.64 16.59 -9.22
CA VAL A 15 -27.23 17.38 -10.30
C VAL A 15 -26.08 18.03 -11.06
N ASN A 16 -25.95 17.68 -12.33
CA ASN A 16 -25.13 18.46 -13.25
C ASN A 16 -26.03 19.56 -13.83
N GLU A 17 -25.57 20.79 -13.83
CA GLU A 17 -26.37 21.92 -14.36
C GLU A 17 -26.86 21.71 -15.80
N ASP A 18 -26.12 20.90 -16.55
CA ASP A 18 -26.42 20.54 -17.94
C ASP A 18 -27.26 19.26 -18.10
N GLN A 19 -27.64 18.58 -17.02
CA GLN A 19 -28.38 17.32 -17.06
C GLN A 19 -29.66 17.41 -16.22
N ASN A 20 -30.71 16.77 -16.69
CA ASN A 20 -31.93 16.60 -15.91
C ASN A 20 -31.64 15.79 -14.66
N GLU A 21 -32.19 16.21 -13.54
CA GLU A 21 -32.15 15.42 -12.31
C GLU A 21 -32.64 14.00 -12.55
N PRO A 22 -31.94 12.97 -12.00
CA PRO A 22 -32.43 11.60 -12.05
C PRO A 22 -33.84 11.51 -11.46
N GLN A 23 -34.69 10.72 -12.06
CA GLN A 23 -36.09 10.56 -11.59
C GLN A 23 -36.16 10.10 -10.13
N ALA A 24 -35.28 9.19 -9.74
CA ALA A 24 -35.18 8.73 -8.34
C ALA A 24 -34.91 9.86 -7.36
N TYR A 25 -34.03 10.82 -7.73
CA TYR A 25 -33.78 12.01 -6.91
C TYR A 25 -35.03 12.87 -6.77
N LYS A 26 -35.74 13.13 -7.85
CA LYS A 26 -37.00 13.90 -7.83
C LYS A 26 -38.06 13.25 -6.97
N GLU A 27 -38.18 11.94 -7.04
CA GLU A 27 -39.12 11.18 -6.22
C GLU A 27 -38.79 11.23 -4.74
N LEU A 28 -37.50 11.10 -4.40
CA LEU A 28 -37.02 11.14 -3.00
C LEU A 28 -37.19 12.51 -2.34
N TYR A 29 -37.09 13.60 -3.11
CA TYR A 29 -37.09 14.98 -2.59
C TYR A 29 -38.27 15.81 -3.08
N ALA A 30 -39.29 15.19 -3.69
CA ALA A 30 -40.42 15.90 -4.27
C ALA A 30 -41.17 16.79 -3.26
N ASP A 31 -41.18 16.40 -1.99
CA ASP A 31 -41.83 17.13 -0.89
C ASP A 31 -40.81 17.79 0.07
N GLY A 32 -39.53 17.75 -0.27
CA GLY A 32 -38.45 18.26 0.58
C GLY A 32 -38.07 17.33 1.73
N THR A 33 -38.61 16.11 1.75
CA THR A 33 -38.33 15.10 2.79
C THR A 33 -37.71 13.85 2.17
N LEU A 34 -36.50 13.48 2.60
CA LEU A 34 -35.93 12.18 2.28
C LEU A 34 -36.66 11.11 3.08
N SER A 35 -37.36 10.22 2.41
CA SER A 35 -38.03 9.08 3.02
C SER A 35 -37.50 7.79 2.42
N ALA A 36 -36.80 7.01 3.21
CA ALA A 36 -36.35 5.67 2.84
C ALA A 36 -36.78 4.68 3.92
N THR A 37 -37.38 3.57 3.52
CA THR A 37 -37.64 2.45 4.42
C THR A 37 -36.61 1.37 4.14
N ILE A 38 -35.67 1.18 5.07
CA ILE A 38 -34.71 0.11 5.04
C ILE A 38 -35.16 -0.94 6.06
N SER A 39 -35.37 -2.16 5.59
CA SER A 39 -35.71 -3.29 6.47
C SER A 39 -34.41 -3.98 6.89
N GLN A 40 -34.14 -3.99 8.19
CA GLN A 40 -33.04 -4.75 8.73
C GLN A 40 -33.28 -6.24 8.51
N LYS A 41 -32.33 -6.93 7.89
CA LYS A 41 -32.42 -8.37 7.60
C LYS A 41 -31.75 -9.24 8.65
N ALA A 42 -30.70 -8.72 9.25
CA ALA A 42 -29.92 -9.40 10.28
C ALA A 42 -29.57 -8.42 11.38
N GLU A 43 -29.49 -8.94 12.62
CA GLU A 43 -28.92 -8.18 13.72
C GLU A 43 -27.41 -8.37 13.71
N VAL A 44 -26.69 -7.28 13.78
CA VAL A 44 -25.25 -7.26 14.04
C VAL A 44 -25.06 -7.10 15.54
N ASP A 45 -24.26 -7.94 16.15
CA ASP A 45 -23.89 -7.78 17.56
C ASP A 45 -22.91 -6.62 17.71
N LEU A 46 -23.47 -5.46 18.01
CA LEU A 46 -22.70 -4.23 18.23
C LEU A 46 -22.09 -4.15 19.64
N SER A 47 -22.39 -5.10 20.54
CA SER A 47 -21.86 -5.12 21.90
C SER A 47 -20.35 -5.36 21.96
N ASN A 48 -19.79 -5.97 20.90
CA ASN A 48 -18.36 -6.23 20.77
C ASN A 48 -17.60 -5.14 19.97
N VAL A 49 -18.29 -4.09 19.54
CA VAL A 49 -17.65 -2.99 18.80
C VAL A 49 -17.06 -2.00 19.80
N THR A 50 -15.76 -1.76 19.67
CA THR A 50 -15.02 -0.81 20.50
C THR A 50 -14.50 0.33 19.62
N PRO A 51 -15.27 1.42 19.47
CA PRO A 51 -14.83 2.53 18.65
C PRO A 51 -13.71 3.31 19.32
N SER A 52 -12.71 3.69 18.53
CA SER A 52 -11.63 4.55 18.95
C SER A 52 -11.36 5.64 17.91
N ILE A 53 -10.68 6.71 18.31
CA ILE A 53 -10.33 7.80 17.41
C ILE A 53 -8.83 7.98 17.37
N SER A 54 -8.29 8.10 16.18
CA SER A 54 -6.96 8.62 15.92
C SER A 54 -7.03 9.85 15.05
N THR A 55 -5.99 10.67 15.11
CA THR A 55 -5.86 11.84 14.24
C THR A 55 -4.76 11.57 13.24
N ASP A 56 -5.10 11.52 11.94
CA ASP A 56 -4.08 11.48 10.90
C ASP A 56 -3.48 12.88 10.74
N THR A 57 -2.30 13.07 11.31
CA THR A 57 -1.60 14.34 11.31
C THR A 57 -1.14 14.78 9.93
N LYS A 58 -0.96 13.83 9.00
CA LYS A 58 -0.52 14.12 7.64
C LYS A 58 -1.57 14.86 6.83
N TYR A 59 -2.85 14.55 7.07
CA TYR A 59 -3.97 15.11 6.32
C TYR A 59 -4.90 15.96 7.20
N GLY A 60 -4.65 16.00 8.51
CA GLY A 60 -5.48 16.69 9.47
C GLY A 60 -6.86 16.06 9.66
N ASP A 61 -6.99 14.78 9.32
CA ASP A 61 -8.24 14.05 9.38
C ASP A 61 -8.37 13.29 10.70
N TYR A 62 -9.60 12.92 11.03
CA TYR A 62 -9.85 11.96 12.10
C TYR A 62 -10.10 10.59 11.49
N GLU A 63 -9.48 9.57 12.06
CA GLU A 63 -9.81 8.19 11.77
C GLU A 63 -10.54 7.61 12.96
N ILE A 64 -11.74 7.09 12.72
CA ILE A 64 -12.53 6.37 13.71
C ILE A 64 -12.41 4.90 13.36
N ASP A 65 -11.74 4.16 14.20
CA ASP A 65 -11.67 2.71 14.09
C ASP A 65 -12.85 2.09 14.82
N MET A 66 -13.57 1.19 14.15
CA MET A 66 -14.69 0.44 14.68
C MET A 66 -14.27 -1.02 14.91
N ASP A 67 -13.28 -1.23 15.77
CA ASP A 67 -12.78 -2.57 16.07
C ASP A 67 -13.92 -3.49 16.51
N GLY A 68 -13.98 -4.66 15.90
CA GLY A 68 -15.03 -5.65 16.12
C GLY A 68 -16.32 -5.43 15.29
N LEU A 69 -16.45 -4.36 14.49
CA LEU A 69 -17.58 -4.21 13.60
C LEU A 69 -17.51 -5.21 12.46
N ASP A 70 -18.55 -6.05 12.35
CA ASP A 70 -18.72 -6.99 11.24
C ASP A 70 -20.10 -6.79 10.62
N LEU A 71 -20.13 -6.26 9.41
CA LEU A 71 -21.34 -6.08 8.62
C LEU A 71 -21.49 -7.19 7.55
N GLY A 72 -20.66 -8.23 7.61
CA GLY A 72 -20.67 -9.36 6.67
C GLY A 72 -20.40 -8.90 5.23
N ASP A 73 -21.21 -9.41 4.30
CA ASP A 73 -21.15 -9.07 2.88
C ASP A 73 -22.03 -7.85 2.51
N ASP A 74 -22.47 -7.09 3.50
CA ASP A 74 -23.34 -5.94 3.26
C ASP A 74 -22.60 -4.83 2.49
N THR A 75 -23.28 -4.28 1.52
CA THR A 75 -22.83 -3.06 0.84
C THR A 75 -23.18 -1.86 1.70
N VAL A 76 -22.17 -1.13 2.16
CA VAL A 76 -22.36 0.11 2.89
C VAL A 76 -22.50 1.28 1.91
N TYR A 77 -23.63 1.94 1.95
CA TYR A 77 -23.90 3.13 1.11
C TYR A 77 -23.37 4.41 1.75
N GLY A 78 -23.24 4.43 3.06
CA GLY A 78 -22.78 5.58 3.78
C GLY A 78 -22.98 5.42 5.29
N ALA A 79 -22.70 6.50 6.01
CA ALA A 79 -22.97 6.58 7.43
C ALA A 79 -23.45 7.97 7.83
N VAL A 80 -24.08 8.05 9.00
CA VAL A 80 -24.43 9.30 9.65
C VAL A 80 -23.70 9.37 10.99
N VAL A 81 -22.94 10.42 11.21
CA VAL A 81 -22.34 10.73 12.51
C VAL A 81 -23.23 11.69 13.24
N THR A 82 -23.67 11.32 14.42
CA THR A 82 -24.48 12.15 15.32
C THR A 82 -23.61 12.64 16.47
N MET A 83 -23.50 13.96 16.61
CA MET A 83 -22.77 14.61 17.69
C MET A 83 -23.60 14.66 18.97
N LYS A 84 -22.95 14.83 20.14
CA LYS A 84 -23.65 15.00 21.42
C LYS A 84 -24.57 16.22 21.46
N ASP A 85 -24.30 17.24 20.66
CA ASP A 85 -25.19 18.43 20.54
C ASP A 85 -26.39 18.20 19.61
N GLY A 86 -26.51 16.98 19.05
CA GLY A 86 -27.60 16.58 18.15
C GLY A 86 -27.37 16.92 16.68
N LYS A 87 -26.27 17.56 16.33
CA LYS A 87 -25.95 17.79 14.93
C LYS A 87 -25.58 16.48 14.24
N GLN A 88 -25.98 16.37 12.99
CA GLN A 88 -25.73 15.18 12.17
C GLN A 88 -24.96 15.54 10.92
N TYR A 89 -24.04 14.65 10.56
CA TYR A 89 -23.21 14.76 9.37
C TYR A 89 -23.31 13.45 8.59
N GLY A 90 -23.80 13.54 7.35
CA GLY A 90 -23.89 12.43 6.45
C GLY A 90 -22.56 12.14 5.75
N MET A 91 -22.31 10.88 5.54
CA MET A 91 -21.15 10.37 4.83
C MET A 91 -21.59 9.37 3.78
N LEU A 92 -21.00 9.45 2.59
CA LEU A 92 -21.26 8.50 1.53
C LEU A 92 -20.08 7.54 1.41
N HIS A 93 -20.38 6.28 1.18
CA HIS A 93 -19.37 5.31 0.83
C HIS A 93 -18.87 5.60 -0.58
N LEU A 94 -17.58 5.87 -0.69
CA LEU A 94 -16.93 6.17 -1.94
C LEU A 94 -15.77 5.20 -2.10
N GLU A 95 -15.99 4.10 -2.80
CA GLU A 95 -14.89 3.23 -3.20
C GLU A 95 -13.86 4.01 -4.00
N ASN A 96 -12.63 4.12 -3.47
CA ASN A 96 -11.48 4.69 -4.15
C ASN A 96 -11.63 6.13 -4.69
N ILE A 97 -12.41 6.99 -4.07
CA ILE A 97 -12.32 8.39 -4.40
C ILE A 97 -11.13 8.99 -3.65
N TRP A 98 -9.99 8.89 -4.30
CA TRP A 98 -8.88 9.74 -3.97
C TRP A 98 -9.18 11.13 -4.52
N LYS A 99 -9.58 12.05 -3.68
CA LYS A 99 -9.57 13.46 -3.99
C LYS A 99 -8.93 14.24 -2.87
N GLY A 100 -7.80 14.84 -3.19
CA GLY A 100 -7.31 16.00 -2.51
C GLY A 100 -8.23 17.22 -2.70
N GLY A 101 -9.55 17.02 -2.68
CA GLY A 101 -10.57 18.04 -2.85
C GLY A 101 -11.37 18.20 -1.58
N LYS A 102 -11.56 19.42 -1.16
CA LYS A 102 -12.30 19.86 0.03
C LYS A 102 -13.80 19.51 0.01
N GLU A 103 -14.25 18.68 -0.93
CA GLU A 103 -15.66 18.54 -1.27
C GLU A 103 -16.31 17.29 -0.72
N LEU A 104 -15.53 16.34 -0.18
CA LEU A 104 -16.05 15.15 0.44
C LEU A 104 -15.58 15.10 1.89
N ALA A 105 -16.52 15.40 2.77
CA ALA A 105 -16.24 15.47 4.19
C ALA A 105 -15.90 14.09 4.81
N TRP A 106 -16.16 12.97 4.11
CA TRP A 106 -16.14 11.67 4.72
C TRP A 106 -15.88 10.54 3.73
N SER A 107 -15.12 9.54 4.15
CA SER A 107 -15.11 8.23 3.52
C SER A 107 -15.37 7.17 4.58
N VAL A 108 -16.19 6.19 4.25
CA VAL A 108 -16.43 5.02 5.09
C VAL A 108 -15.62 3.88 4.53
N GLY A 109 -14.64 3.40 5.26
CA GLY A 109 -13.99 2.13 4.98
C GLY A 109 -14.75 1.03 5.70
N VAL A 110 -15.26 0.05 4.98
CA VAL A 110 -15.81 -1.16 5.57
C VAL A 110 -14.94 -2.32 5.12
N LYS A 111 -14.83 -3.33 5.96
CA LYS A 111 -13.99 -4.51 5.82
C LYS A 111 -14.33 -5.36 4.57
N THR A 112 -14.27 -4.77 3.39
CA THR A 112 -14.26 -5.51 2.13
C THR A 112 -12.86 -5.73 1.58
N HIS A 113 -11.85 -5.11 2.21
CA HIS A 113 -10.44 -5.31 1.90
C HIS A 113 -9.64 -5.56 3.18
N GLU A 114 -8.87 -6.64 3.19
CA GLU A 114 -7.98 -7.01 4.29
C GLU A 114 -7.00 -5.90 4.72
N SER A 115 -6.82 -4.88 3.91
CA SER A 115 -5.84 -3.81 4.12
C SER A 115 -6.36 -2.54 4.80
N HIS A 116 -7.66 -2.36 5.00
CA HIS A 116 -8.20 -1.07 5.45
C HIS A 116 -9.03 -1.12 6.73
N GLY A 117 -9.32 -2.31 7.27
CA GLY A 117 -10.11 -2.43 8.51
C GLY A 117 -11.48 -1.72 8.46
N ASN A 118 -12.11 -1.61 9.60
CA ASN A 118 -13.38 -0.91 9.79
C ASN A 118 -13.16 0.57 10.14
N THR A 119 -12.33 1.26 9.36
CA THR A 119 -11.92 2.64 9.66
C THR A 119 -12.83 3.64 8.96
N LEU A 120 -13.32 4.58 9.70
CA LEU A 120 -14.07 5.73 9.22
C LEU A 120 -13.14 6.93 9.16
N ARG A 121 -12.83 7.40 7.97
CA ARG A 121 -12.06 8.65 7.80
C ARG A 121 -13.00 9.84 7.75
N TYR A 122 -12.67 10.82 8.55
CA TYR A 122 -13.42 12.05 8.66
C TYR A 122 -12.56 13.27 8.40
N THR A 123 -12.82 13.92 7.28
CA THR A 123 -12.34 15.29 7.02
C THR A 123 -13.53 16.22 7.10
N PRO A 124 -13.76 16.90 8.22
CA PRO A 124 -14.96 17.71 8.35
C PRO A 124 -14.92 18.91 7.39
N TYR A 125 -15.99 19.02 6.61
CA TYR A 125 -16.28 20.22 5.84
C TYR A 125 -16.59 21.41 6.76
N VAL A 126 -17.09 21.10 7.94
CA VAL A 126 -17.36 22.05 9.03
C VAL A 126 -16.40 21.72 10.17
N GLU A 127 -15.76 22.73 10.74
CA GLU A 127 -14.89 22.54 11.90
C GLU A 127 -15.67 21.91 13.07
N THR A 128 -15.33 20.69 13.41
CA THR A 128 -15.93 19.92 14.51
C THR A 128 -14.91 19.57 15.58
N SER A 129 -13.69 20.09 15.45
CA SER A 129 -12.64 19.83 16.43
C SER A 129 -13.08 20.29 17.83
N GLY A 130 -12.84 19.42 18.83
CA GLY A 130 -13.34 19.64 20.17
C GLY A 130 -14.81 19.22 20.40
N ALA A 131 -15.51 18.70 19.39
CA ALA A 131 -16.83 18.11 19.56
C ALA A 131 -16.75 16.64 19.97
N THR A 132 -17.89 16.06 20.38
CA THR A 132 -17.99 14.66 20.75
C THR A 132 -19.03 13.96 19.89
N ILE A 133 -18.66 12.85 19.28
CA ILE A 133 -19.58 11.98 18.55
C ILE A 133 -20.32 11.11 19.57
N ALA A 134 -21.64 11.10 19.47
CA ALA A 134 -22.49 10.25 20.30
C ALA A 134 -22.78 8.89 19.64
N GLU A 135 -22.90 8.89 18.30
CA GLU A 135 -23.35 7.74 17.54
C GLU A 135 -22.81 7.78 16.11
N VAL A 136 -22.49 6.62 15.58
CA VAL A 136 -22.26 6.43 14.13
C VAL A 136 -23.27 5.39 13.63
N THR A 137 -24.09 5.80 12.64
CA THR A 137 -25.11 4.97 12.03
C THR A 137 -24.71 4.61 10.60
N TYR A 138 -24.57 3.33 10.31
CA TYR A 138 -24.27 2.81 8.97
C TYR A 138 -25.55 2.51 8.21
N LEU A 139 -25.55 2.89 6.93
CA LEU A 139 -26.61 2.64 5.97
C LEU A 139 -26.14 1.56 4.99
N THR A 140 -26.80 0.41 5.02
CA THR A 140 -26.45 -0.72 4.16
C THR A 140 -27.59 -1.17 3.28
N ASN A 141 -27.32 -2.09 2.34
CA ASN A 141 -28.36 -2.72 1.50
C ASN A 141 -29.28 -3.64 2.30
N THR A 142 -28.95 -4.01 3.52
CA THR A 142 -29.73 -4.93 4.35
C THR A 142 -30.38 -4.28 5.55
N GLY A 143 -29.88 -3.12 6.02
CA GLY A 143 -30.40 -2.46 7.19
C GLY A 143 -29.64 -1.22 7.62
N ILE A 144 -30.00 -0.74 8.79
CA ILE A 144 -29.36 0.39 9.49
C ILE A 144 -28.74 -0.16 10.76
N TYR A 145 -27.46 0.11 10.95
CA TYR A 145 -26.70 -0.36 12.10
C TYR A 145 -26.08 0.83 12.83
N SER A 146 -26.37 0.96 14.12
CA SER A 146 -25.85 2.10 14.91
C SER A 146 -24.88 1.64 15.97
N VAL A 147 -23.74 2.32 16.04
CA VAL A 147 -22.70 2.12 17.04
C VAL A 147 -22.70 3.30 17.99
N HIS A 148 -22.86 3.04 19.25
CA HIS A 148 -22.86 4.04 20.32
C HIS A 148 -21.62 3.90 21.20
N SER A 149 -21.10 5.04 21.67
CA SER A 149 -20.16 5.07 22.77
C SER A 149 -20.82 5.74 23.98
N ALA A 150 -20.77 5.10 25.14
CA ALA A 150 -21.39 5.63 26.37
C ALA A 150 -20.89 7.03 26.75
N ASP A 151 -19.57 7.23 26.60
CA ASP A 151 -18.91 8.52 26.86
C ASP A 151 -18.84 9.39 25.62
N GLY A 152 -19.15 8.83 24.46
CA GLY A 152 -18.93 9.42 23.15
C GLY A 152 -17.47 9.31 22.70
N LEU A 153 -17.24 9.69 21.44
CA LEU A 153 -15.90 9.76 20.85
C LEU A 153 -15.54 11.24 20.72
N TYR A 154 -14.63 11.69 21.55
CA TYR A 154 -14.17 13.08 21.51
C TYR A 154 -13.25 13.30 20.32
N LEU A 155 -13.54 14.30 19.51
CA LEU A 155 -12.68 14.75 18.40
C LEU A 155 -11.61 15.70 18.92
N PRO A 156 -10.35 15.31 19.02
CA PRO A 156 -9.30 16.15 19.57
C PRO A 156 -9.21 17.50 18.83
N LYS A 157 -8.99 18.57 19.57
CA LYS A 157 -8.85 19.91 18.99
C LYS A 157 -7.66 19.99 18.06
N LYS A 158 -7.87 20.47 16.86
CA LYS A 158 -6.77 20.81 15.96
C LYS A 158 -6.01 22.04 16.47
N HIS A 159 -4.73 22.09 16.17
CA HIS A 159 -3.86 23.20 16.55
C HIS A 159 -2.79 23.44 15.48
N THR A 160 -2.04 24.51 15.62
CA THR A 160 -1.02 24.94 14.65
C THR A 160 0.42 24.66 15.13
N ALA A 161 0.59 23.92 16.22
CA ALA A 161 1.92 23.59 16.71
C ALA A 161 2.80 22.93 15.64
N THR A 162 4.06 23.25 15.68
CA THR A 162 5.07 22.75 14.73
C THR A 162 6.12 21.98 15.48
N ILE A 163 6.53 20.85 14.90
CA ILE A 163 7.66 20.06 15.38
C ILE A 163 8.71 19.95 14.27
N THR A 164 9.95 20.19 14.64
CA THR A 164 11.12 19.96 13.77
C THR A 164 12.16 19.14 14.51
N ALA A 165 12.72 18.15 13.82
CA ALA A 165 13.85 17.37 14.31
C ALA A 165 15.05 17.59 13.37
N GLU A 166 16.22 17.82 13.93
CA GLU A 166 17.44 18.01 13.15
C GLU A 166 18.08 16.65 12.85
N ASP A 167 18.53 16.48 11.60
CA ASP A 167 19.33 15.32 11.22
C ASP A 167 20.56 15.21 12.12
N THR A 168 20.79 14.03 12.66
CA THR A 168 21.77 13.84 13.73
C THR A 168 22.60 12.58 13.48
N ASP A 169 23.91 12.65 13.69
CA ASP A 169 24.75 11.47 13.66
C ASP A 169 24.29 10.44 14.69
N VAL A 170 24.13 9.18 14.27
CA VAL A 170 23.57 8.10 15.09
C VAL A 170 24.36 7.89 16.40
N THR A 171 25.66 8.21 16.41
CA THR A 171 26.54 8.05 17.57
C THR A 171 26.46 9.21 18.59
N ALA A 172 25.71 10.27 18.25
CA ALA A 172 25.63 11.46 19.11
C ALA A 172 24.88 11.22 20.43
N GLY A 173 23.94 10.27 20.46
CA GLY A 173 23.14 9.97 21.65
C GLY A 173 22.13 11.05 22.03
N THR A 174 22.11 12.17 21.32
CA THR A 174 21.16 13.27 21.52
C THR A 174 20.85 13.95 20.20
N ALA A 175 19.57 14.30 19.97
CA ALA A 175 19.10 15.06 18.82
C ALA A 175 18.31 16.29 19.27
N ASN A 176 18.38 17.38 18.51
CA ASN A 176 17.54 18.55 18.74
C ASN A 176 16.16 18.31 18.15
N VAL A 177 15.14 18.45 18.99
CA VAL A 177 13.73 18.36 18.58
C VAL A 177 13.03 19.60 19.11
N THR A 178 12.70 20.52 18.22
CA THR A 178 12.06 21.79 18.58
C THR A 178 10.57 21.70 18.35
N ILE A 179 9.79 22.02 19.37
CA ILE A 179 8.32 22.05 19.32
C ILE A 179 7.89 23.49 19.68
N THR A 180 7.12 24.12 18.80
CA THR A 180 6.66 25.49 18.94
C THR A 180 5.15 25.61 18.81
N ASP A 181 4.61 26.72 19.29
CA ASP A 181 3.21 27.11 19.14
C ASP A 181 2.21 26.10 19.75
N LEU A 182 2.65 25.37 20.79
CA LEU A 182 1.75 24.53 21.57
C LEU A 182 0.66 25.36 22.25
N PRO A 183 -0.58 24.88 22.30
CA PRO A 183 -1.61 25.42 23.19
C PRO A 183 -1.13 25.46 24.65
N GLU A 184 -1.56 26.48 25.39
CA GLU A 184 -1.09 26.73 26.78
C GLU A 184 -1.39 25.56 27.74
N ASP A 185 -2.48 24.84 27.49
CA ASP A 185 -2.94 23.69 28.29
C ASP A 185 -2.57 22.33 27.67
N PHE A 186 -1.64 22.32 26.69
CA PHE A 186 -1.17 21.09 26.05
C PHE A 186 -0.27 20.31 27.01
N GLY A 187 -0.68 19.09 27.34
CA GLY A 187 0.11 18.17 28.16
C GLY A 187 1.18 17.44 27.33
N LEU A 188 2.32 18.08 27.12
CA LEU A 188 3.35 17.57 26.23
C LEU A 188 3.87 16.19 26.62
N SER A 189 3.76 15.25 25.70
CA SER A 189 4.39 13.93 25.74
C SER A 189 5.01 13.64 24.39
N VAL A 190 6.27 13.19 24.37
CA VAL A 190 7.01 12.88 23.15
C VAL A 190 7.49 11.44 23.23
N ALA A 191 7.24 10.67 22.18
CA ALA A 191 7.68 9.29 22.03
C ALA A 191 8.37 9.09 20.68
N VAL A 192 9.31 8.15 20.64
CA VAL A 192 9.97 7.74 19.38
C VAL A 192 9.96 6.23 19.33
N ALA A 193 9.24 5.67 18.39
CA ALA A 193 9.14 4.22 18.24
C ALA A 193 10.46 3.62 17.77
N ASN A 194 10.80 2.45 18.27
CA ASN A 194 11.99 1.66 17.88
C ASN A 194 13.35 2.36 18.11
N LEU A 195 13.40 3.38 18.96
CA LEU A 195 14.65 4.03 19.38
C LEU A 195 14.86 3.77 20.88
N GLU A 196 15.82 2.89 21.17
CA GLU A 196 16.08 2.47 22.55
C GLU A 196 16.57 3.62 23.41
N GLY A 197 16.09 3.69 24.65
CA GLY A 197 16.44 4.74 25.59
C GLY A 197 15.92 6.13 25.23
N ALA A 198 14.99 6.24 24.27
CA ALA A 198 14.45 7.52 23.85
C ALA A 198 13.76 8.25 25.01
N ALA A 199 14.18 9.48 25.30
CA ALA A 199 13.56 10.37 26.27
C ALA A 199 13.71 11.83 25.81
N TYR A 200 12.63 12.60 25.96
CA TYR A 200 12.59 13.99 25.56
C TYR A 200 12.53 14.92 26.75
N ALA A 201 13.40 15.93 26.77
CA ALA A 201 13.38 17.02 27.73
C ALA A 201 13.99 18.29 27.14
N ASP A 202 13.38 19.43 27.39
CA ASP A 202 13.94 20.77 27.10
C ASP A 202 14.46 20.94 25.66
N GLY A 203 13.70 20.47 24.69
CA GLY A 203 14.07 20.60 23.27
C GLY A 203 15.09 19.57 22.77
N LYS A 204 15.40 18.56 23.58
CA LYS A 204 16.34 17.50 23.24
C LYS A 204 15.72 16.12 23.41
N LEU A 205 15.97 15.29 22.43
CA LEU A 205 15.74 13.86 22.50
C LEU A 205 17.07 13.18 22.84
N THR A 206 17.12 12.39 23.91
CA THR A 206 18.24 11.51 24.23
C THR A 206 17.91 10.08 23.82
N TYR A 207 18.90 9.27 23.49
CA TYR A 207 18.72 7.87 23.12
C TYR A 207 20.01 7.07 23.36
N ASP A 208 19.90 5.74 23.38
CA ASP A 208 21.06 4.85 23.48
C ASP A 208 21.79 4.80 22.12
N ALA A 209 22.90 5.54 22.00
CA ALA A 209 23.71 5.58 20.79
C ALA A 209 24.34 4.22 20.43
N ALA A 210 24.54 3.32 21.40
CA ALA A 210 25.12 2.00 21.11
C ALA A 210 24.10 1.04 20.49
N ALA A 211 22.82 1.24 20.77
CA ALA A 211 21.72 0.45 20.23
C ALA A 211 21.06 1.08 18.99
N ALA A 212 21.20 2.40 18.81
CA ALA A 212 20.59 3.13 17.70
C ALA A 212 21.18 2.71 16.35
N LYS A 213 20.33 2.71 15.34
CA LYS A 213 20.71 2.42 13.95
C LYS A 213 20.47 3.64 13.07
N PRO A 214 21.27 3.82 11.99
CA PRO A 214 20.93 4.83 10.99
C PRO A 214 19.56 4.58 10.38
N GLY A 215 18.82 5.65 10.11
CA GLY A 215 17.48 5.53 9.53
C GLY A 215 16.53 6.61 9.99
N LYS A 216 15.28 6.46 9.57
CA LYS A 216 14.21 7.40 9.82
C LYS A 216 13.34 6.91 10.97
N TYR A 217 13.17 7.74 11.98
CA TYR A 217 12.38 7.49 13.17
C TYR A 217 11.19 8.44 13.23
N SER A 218 10.00 7.92 13.54
CA SER A 218 8.83 8.77 13.82
C SER A 218 8.95 9.35 15.21
N VAL A 219 8.89 10.66 15.31
CA VAL A 219 8.76 11.38 16.59
C VAL A 219 7.31 11.78 16.74
N ASP A 220 6.64 11.18 17.71
CA ASP A 220 5.22 11.40 17.99
C ASP A 220 5.06 12.34 19.16
N VAL A 221 4.31 13.42 18.96
CA VAL A 221 3.96 14.38 20.00
C VAL A 221 2.48 14.26 20.30
N THR A 222 2.19 13.92 21.52
CA THR A 222 0.83 13.67 22.01
C THR A 222 0.49 14.58 23.17
N ASP A 223 -0.80 14.89 23.30
CA ASP A 223 -1.35 15.57 24.47
C ASP A 223 -1.76 14.55 25.53
N SER A 224 -1.07 14.51 26.65
CA SER A 224 -1.40 13.60 27.77
C SER A 224 -2.79 13.88 28.39
N ASN A 225 -3.37 15.04 28.12
CA ASN A 225 -4.72 15.40 28.53
C ASN A 225 -5.80 14.92 27.55
N ASN A 226 -5.39 14.40 26.37
CA ASN A 226 -6.28 13.99 25.27
C ASN A 226 -7.26 15.07 24.80
N VAL A 227 -6.90 16.33 24.91
CA VAL A 227 -7.70 17.47 24.45
C VAL A 227 -7.34 17.84 23.03
N TYR A 228 -6.06 17.74 22.68
CA TYR A 228 -5.53 18.16 21.39
C TYR A 228 -5.09 16.99 20.52
N ALA A 229 -5.18 17.19 19.22
CA ALA A 229 -4.70 16.22 18.25
C ALA A 229 -3.18 16.02 18.37
N HIS A 230 -2.74 14.78 18.23
CA HIS A 230 -1.32 14.46 18.13
C HIS A 230 -0.74 14.87 16.77
N PHE A 231 0.55 15.00 16.69
CA PHE A 231 1.26 15.30 15.45
C PHE A 231 2.64 14.65 15.44
N THR A 232 3.18 14.44 14.26
CA THR A 232 4.42 13.69 14.08
C THR A 232 5.41 14.43 13.20
N THR A 233 6.69 14.13 13.41
CA THR A 233 7.75 14.47 12.47
C THR A 233 8.69 13.28 12.31
N ASN A 234 9.67 13.41 11.42
CA ASN A 234 10.71 12.40 11.28
C ASN A 234 12.04 12.94 11.81
N LEU A 235 12.66 12.16 12.66
CA LEU A 235 14.08 12.31 13.01
C LEU A 235 14.89 11.40 12.08
N LEU A 236 15.91 11.95 11.43
CA LEU A 236 16.87 11.18 10.66
C LEU A 236 18.15 11.00 11.47
N LEU A 237 18.43 9.75 11.87
CA LEU A 237 19.73 9.38 12.43
C LEU A 237 20.64 8.95 11.29
N THR A 238 21.81 9.59 11.19
CA THR A 238 22.72 9.45 10.05
C THR A 238 24.01 8.76 10.41
N THR A 239 24.66 8.18 9.40
CA THR A 239 26.03 7.71 9.46
C THR A 239 26.81 8.24 8.25
N GLU A 240 28.13 8.47 8.40
CA GLU A 240 28.99 8.90 7.29
C GLU A 240 29.34 7.77 6.33
N ALA A 241 29.22 6.52 6.75
CA ALA A 241 29.62 5.35 5.97
C ALA A 241 28.41 4.55 5.45
N ILE A 242 28.49 4.08 4.21
CA ILE A 242 27.65 3.03 3.69
C ILE A 242 28.34 1.70 3.98
N PRO A 243 27.77 0.82 4.82
CA PRO A 243 28.44 -0.42 5.23
C PRO A 243 28.29 -1.55 4.21
N VAL A 244 27.95 -1.26 2.96
CA VAL A 244 27.62 -2.29 1.97
C VAL A 244 28.46 -2.18 0.70
N ALA A 245 28.66 -3.31 0.04
CA ALA A 245 29.21 -3.45 -1.30
C ALA A 245 28.41 -4.48 -2.10
N TYR A 246 28.41 -4.35 -3.40
CA TYR A 246 27.80 -5.36 -4.28
C TYR A 246 28.83 -6.46 -4.60
N ASN A 247 28.42 -7.73 -4.41
CA ASN A 247 29.17 -8.90 -4.81
C ASN A 247 28.55 -9.49 -6.08
N ALA A 248 29.27 -9.39 -7.20
CA ALA A 248 28.80 -9.84 -8.52
C ALA A 248 28.70 -11.38 -8.65
N GLU A 249 29.49 -12.13 -7.87
CA GLU A 249 29.49 -13.61 -7.93
C GLU A 249 28.23 -14.18 -7.29
N THR A 250 27.77 -13.56 -6.20
CA THR A 250 26.59 -14.01 -5.45
C THR A 250 25.32 -13.21 -5.79
N ASN A 251 25.45 -12.17 -6.61
CA ASN A 251 24.38 -11.20 -6.94
C ASN A 251 23.73 -10.59 -5.68
N LYS A 252 24.56 -10.27 -4.69
CA LYS A 252 24.08 -9.77 -3.39
C LYS A 252 24.86 -8.52 -2.94
N LEU A 253 24.16 -7.69 -2.18
CA LEU A 253 24.83 -6.74 -1.31
C LEU A 253 25.52 -7.50 -0.17
N THR A 254 26.70 -7.07 0.19
CA THR A 254 27.50 -7.62 1.30
C THR A 254 27.95 -6.48 2.20
N ILE A 255 28.20 -6.79 3.46
CA ILE A 255 28.75 -5.85 4.43
C ILE A 255 30.26 -5.77 4.25
N THR A 256 30.83 -4.56 4.35
CA THR A 256 32.24 -4.30 4.01
C THR A 256 33.17 -4.22 5.21
N ASP A 257 32.62 -4.24 6.42
CA ASP A 257 33.38 -4.11 7.67
C ASP A 257 32.93 -5.16 8.71
N ASP A 258 33.16 -4.93 9.97
CA ASP A 258 32.76 -5.82 11.08
C ASP A 258 31.24 -5.76 11.38
N SER A 259 30.43 -5.17 10.50
CA SER A 259 28.99 -5.09 10.63
C SER A 259 28.31 -6.47 10.47
N THR A 260 27.06 -6.55 10.87
CA THR A 260 26.29 -7.81 10.92
C THR A 260 25.24 -7.91 9.83
N ASP A 261 24.63 -9.09 9.65
CA ASP A 261 23.46 -9.26 8.77
C ASP A 261 22.31 -8.33 9.18
N ALA A 262 22.21 -7.98 10.47
CA ALA A 262 21.22 -7.03 10.96
C ALA A 262 21.47 -5.61 10.44
N ASP A 263 22.75 -5.22 10.22
CA ASP A 263 23.07 -3.93 9.62
C ASP A 263 22.77 -3.90 8.13
N LEU A 264 22.98 -5.00 7.41
CA LEU A 264 22.53 -5.15 6.03
C LEU A 264 20.99 -5.04 5.93
N THR A 265 20.28 -5.76 6.78
CA THR A 265 18.80 -5.68 6.84
C THR A 265 18.35 -4.25 7.14
N ASN A 266 19.01 -3.57 8.07
CA ASN A 266 18.72 -2.16 8.37
C ASN A 266 18.97 -1.25 7.16
N TYR A 267 20.10 -1.41 6.45
CA TYR A 267 20.40 -0.64 5.25
C TYR A 267 19.31 -0.84 4.18
N VAL A 268 18.98 -2.10 3.88
CA VAL A 268 17.97 -2.44 2.86
C VAL A 268 16.59 -1.93 3.23
N SER A 269 16.18 -2.05 4.50
CA SER A 269 14.87 -1.53 4.96
C SER A 269 14.76 -0.01 4.92
N ASN A 270 15.89 0.70 4.92
CA ASN A 270 15.95 2.16 4.80
C ASN A 270 16.14 2.64 3.36
N LEU A 271 16.20 1.76 2.35
CA LEU A 271 16.27 2.19 0.97
C LEU A 271 15.09 3.12 0.64
N ALA A 272 15.42 4.30 0.18
CA ALA A 272 14.45 5.30 -0.27
C ALA A 272 14.23 5.20 -1.78
N THR A 273 15.33 5.08 -2.53
CA THR A 273 15.33 5.03 -4.00
C THR A 273 16.39 4.05 -4.49
N VAL A 274 16.00 3.27 -5.50
CA VAL A 274 16.92 2.50 -6.33
C VAL A 274 16.83 3.06 -7.76
N THR A 275 17.91 3.65 -8.25
CA THR A 275 17.97 4.18 -9.62
C THR A 275 18.59 3.12 -10.52
N VAL A 276 17.94 2.80 -11.63
CA VAL A 276 18.41 1.84 -12.63
C VAL A 276 18.59 2.56 -13.95
N ASN A 277 19.82 2.63 -14.46
CA ASN A 277 20.17 3.39 -15.67
C ASN A 277 19.52 4.79 -15.67
N ASP A 278 19.78 5.57 -14.62
CA ASP A 278 19.24 6.92 -14.40
C ASP A 278 17.71 7.01 -14.15
N THR A 279 16.98 5.91 -14.20
CA THR A 279 15.54 5.89 -13.89
C THR A 279 15.34 5.59 -12.38
N PRO A 280 14.79 6.52 -11.59
CA PRO A 280 14.57 6.31 -10.18
C PRO A 280 13.29 5.50 -9.90
N TYR A 281 13.40 4.56 -8.97
CA TYR A 281 12.28 3.76 -8.44
C TYR A 281 12.23 3.93 -6.92
N SER A 282 11.05 4.23 -6.40
CA SER A 282 10.86 4.28 -4.94
C SER A 282 10.98 2.87 -4.35
N ALA A 283 11.77 2.72 -3.32
CA ALA A 283 11.93 1.46 -2.57
C ALA A 283 10.90 1.31 -1.44
N SER A 284 10.16 2.38 -1.10
CA SER A 284 9.18 2.37 -0.02
C SER A 284 7.95 3.19 -0.37
N GLY A 285 6.84 2.91 0.32
CA GLY A 285 5.59 3.64 0.15
C GLY A 285 4.74 3.17 -1.04
N ARG A 286 3.77 3.99 -1.42
CA ARG A 286 2.83 3.64 -2.50
C ARG A 286 3.54 3.60 -3.85
N GLY A 287 3.47 2.46 -4.52
CA GLY A 287 4.13 2.23 -5.80
C GLY A 287 5.61 1.86 -5.68
N ALA A 288 6.05 1.47 -4.48
CA ALA A 288 7.39 0.96 -4.27
C ALA A 288 7.67 -0.29 -5.12
N VAL A 289 8.92 -0.44 -5.53
CA VAL A 289 9.41 -1.59 -6.29
C VAL A 289 10.53 -2.26 -5.49
N THR A 290 10.40 -3.56 -5.26
CA THR A 290 11.43 -4.35 -4.58
C THR A 290 12.48 -4.79 -5.59
N ILE A 291 13.55 -4.01 -5.73
CA ILE A 291 14.71 -4.34 -6.56
C ILE A 291 15.79 -5.05 -5.72
N VAL A 292 15.90 -4.69 -4.45
CA VAL A 292 16.79 -5.34 -3.50
C VAL A 292 15.95 -6.00 -2.42
N LYS A 293 16.12 -7.31 -2.22
CA LYS A 293 15.42 -8.10 -1.20
C LYS A 293 16.06 -7.88 0.18
N GLU A 294 15.34 -8.22 1.24
CA GLU A 294 15.81 -8.07 2.64
C GLU A 294 17.16 -8.74 2.91
N ASP A 295 17.45 -9.85 2.20
CA ASP A 295 18.72 -10.57 2.29
C ASP A 295 19.84 -9.96 1.43
N GLY A 296 19.59 -8.79 0.85
CA GLY A 296 20.53 -8.09 -0.03
C GLY A 296 20.58 -8.58 -1.48
N THR A 297 19.80 -9.59 -1.86
CA THR A 297 19.77 -10.07 -3.25
C THR A 297 19.17 -9.03 -4.19
N VAL A 298 19.80 -8.79 -5.34
CA VAL A 298 19.24 -7.95 -6.40
C VAL A 298 18.23 -8.79 -7.18
N ASP A 299 16.98 -8.34 -7.24
CA ASP A 299 15.89 -9.04 -7.90
C ASP A 299 15.72 -8.57 -9.34
N PHE A 300 16.21 -9.35 -10.29
CA PHE A 300 16.07 -9.07 -11.71
C PHE A 300 14.66 -9.33 -12.26
N SER A 301 13.78 -9.97 -11.48
CA SER A 301 12.36 -10.12 -11.82
C SER A 301 11.50 -8.93 -11.38
N ALA A 302 12.11 -7.93 -10.75
CA ALA A 302 11.40 -6.76 -10.26
C ALA A 302 10.61 -6.07 -11.38
N ALA A 303 9.35 -5.76 -11.10
CA ALA A 303 8.44 -5.09 -12.02
C ALA A 303 7.58 -4.06 -11.28
N LYS A 304 7.09 -3.06 -12.01
CA LYS A 304 6.09 -2.11 -11.50
C LYS A 304 4.77 -2.33 -12.20
N SER A 305 3.68 -2.17 -11.45
CA SER A 305 2.33 -2.21 -12.00
C SER A 305 1.68 -0.83 -11.95
N PHE A 306 1.05 -0.43 -13.05
CA PHE A 306 0.29 0.80 -13.12
C PHE A 306 -0.99 0.54 -13.93
N ARG A 307 -2.15 0.69 -13.28
CA ARG A 307 -3.49 0.48 -13.89
C ARG A 307 -3.66 -0.86 -14.62
N GLY A 308 -3.04 -1.92 -14.10
CA GLY A 308 -3.13 -3.26 -14.69
C GLY A 308 -2.05 -3.56 -15.74
N GLU A 309 -1.22 -2.59 -16.07
CA GLU A 309 -0.04 -2.80 -16.91
C GLU A 309 1.17 -3.06 -16.01
N THR A 310 1.89 -4.14 -16.30
CA THR A 310 3.13 -4.49 -15.61
C THR A 310 4.31 -4.15 -16.50
N THR A 311 5.26 -3.38 -15.96
CA THR A 311 6.49 -3.02 -16.65
C THR A 311 7.67 -3.63 -15.91
N GLU A 312 8.46 -4.44 -16.61
CA GLU A 312 9.72 -4.98 -16.06
C GLU A 312 10.76 -3.88 -15.90
N ILE A 313 11.49 -3.94 -14.80
CA ILE A 313 12.58 -3.01 -14.51
C ILE A 313 13.84 -3.41 -15.28
N PHE A 314 14.04 -4.70 -15.49
CA PHE A 314 15.15 -5.30 -16.22
C PHE A 314 14.63 -6.06 -17.46
N PRO A 315 14.19 -5.34 -18.51
CA PRO A 315 13.48 -5.97 -19.63
C PRO A 315 14.37 -6.83 -20.53
N THR A 316 15.68 -6.60 -20.51
CA THR A 316 16.64 -7.32 -21.39
C THR A 316 17.86 -7.75 -20.61
N ALA A 317 18.52 -8.81 -21.08
CA ALA A 317 19.86 -9.17 -20.60
C ALA A 317 20.87 -8.07 -20.94
N GLY A 318 21.88 -7.91 -20.07
CA GLY A 318 22.91 -6.89 -20.26
C GLY A 318 23.34 -6.22 -18.96
N GLU A 319 24.13 -5.17 -19.09
CA GLU A 319 24.64 -4.43 -17.95
C GLU A 319 23.69 -3.27 -17.58
N TYR A 320 23.42 -3.14 -16.29
CA TYR A 320 22.63 -2.07 -15.69
C TYR A 320 23.42 -1.40 -14.58
N THR A 321 23.41 -0.09 -14.57
CA THR A 321 23.98 0.68 -13.45
C THR A 321 22.88 0.93 -12.40
N LEU A 322 23.12 0.45 -11.17
CA LEU A 322 22.26 0.70 -10.04
C LEU A 322 22.90 1.73 -9.11
N LYS A 323 22.05 2.65 -8.62
CA LYS A 323 22.41 3.59 -7.57
C LYS A 323 21.43 3.46 -6.42
N LEU A 324 21.93 3.20 -5.22
CA LEU A 324 21.14 3.05 -4.01
C LEU A 324 21.21 4.31 -3.16
N THR A 325 20.08 4.84 -2.75
CA THR A 325 19.95 5.93 -1.79
C THR A 325 19.13 5.44 -0.61
N ALA A 326 19.70 5.50 0.60
CA ALA A 326 19.04 5.01 1.82
C ALA A 326 18.94 6.11 2.87
N ASN A 327 17.80 6.17 3.57
CA ASN A 327 17.60 7.10 4.68
C ASN A 327 18.60 6.80 5.80
N GLY A 328 19.23 7.84 6.32
CA GLY A 328 20.22 7.70 7.38
C GLY A 328 21.65 7.38 6.89
N TYR A 329 21.86 7.22 5.59
CA TYR A 329 23.17 6.97 4.99
C TYR A 329 23.52 8.12 4.06
N VAL A 330 24.59 8.87 4.39
CA VAL A 330 24.91 10.13 3.72
C VAL A 330 25.48 9.96 2.31
N ASN A 331 25.95 8.75 1.96
CA ASN A 331 26.53 8.47 0.65
C ASN A 331 25.65 7.50 -0.13
N ASP A 332 25.41 7.81 -1.40
CA ASP A 332 24.81 6.87 -2.35
C ASP A 332 25.83 5.80 -2.73
N TYR A 333 25.37 4.58 -2.98
CA TYR A 333 26.19 3.51 -3.48
C TYR A 333 25.82 3.18 -4.94
N THR A 334 26.81 3.21 -5.84
CA THR A 334 26.62 2.92 -7.27
C THR A 334 27.44 1.72 -7.69
N PHE A 335 26.83 0.79 -8.40
CA PHE A 335 27.46 -0.43 -8.91
C PHE A 335 26.80 -0.88 -10.21
N THR A 336 27.48 -1.76 -10.94
CA THR A 336 26.94 -2.39 -12.15
C THR A 336 26.52 -3.82 -11.84
N VAL A 337 25.38 -4.21 -12.35
CA VAL A 337 24.88 -5.60 -12.34
C VAL A 337 24.78 -6.12 -13.76
N THR A 338 25.00 -7.42 -13.93
CA THR A 338 24.75 -8.09 -15.21
C THR A 338 23.50 -8.95 -15.07
N VAL A 339 22.46 -8.56 -15.82
CA VAL A 339 21.27 -9.41 -15.97
C VAL A 339 21.61 -10.52 -16.95
N PRO A 340 21.55 -11.79 -16.52
CA PRO A 340 21.87 -12.91 -17.41
C PRO A 340 20.86 -13.02 -18.55
N GLU A 341 21.28 -13.60 -19.66
CA GLU A 341 20.34 -14.01 -20.69
C GLU A 341 19.35 -15.01 -20.10
N LYS A 342 18.06 -14.79 -20.37
CA LYS A 342 17.04 -15.79 -20.05
C LYS A 342 17.33 -17.03 -20.92
N THR A 343 17.90 -18.06 -20.34
CA THR A 343 17.94 -19.37 -20.97
C THR A 343 16.53 -19.94 -20.95
N ILE A 344 15.92 -20.00 -22.12
CA ILE A 344 14.60 -20.62 -22.26
C ILE A 344 14.84 -22.13 -22.28
N GLU A 345 14.30 -22.81 -21.28
CA GLU A 345 14.40 -24.27 -21.19
C GLU A 345 13.51 -24.94 -22.24
N LYS A 346 13.92 -26.16 -22.65
CA LYS A 346 13.10 -27.00 -23.50
C LYS A 346 11.74 -27.24 -22.85
N GLY A 347 10.68 -26.86 -23.57
CA GLY A 347 9.29 -26.94 -23.08
C GLY A 347 8.75 -25.66 -22.45
N ASP A 348 9.57 -24.64 -22.14
CA ASP A 348 9.16 -23.31 -21.69
C ASP A 348 8.89 -22.42 -22.91
N VAL A 349 7.73 -22.60 -23.53
CA VAL A 349 7.41 -22.01 -24.84
C VAL A 349 6.96 -20.55 -24.72
N ASP A 350 6.30 -20.18 -23.61
CA ASP A 350 5.87 -18.81 -23.36
C ASP A 350 6.99 -17.96 -22.70
N GLY A 351 8.10 -18.60 -22.29
CA GLY A 351 9.29 -17.92 -21.78
C GLY A 351 9.14 -17.35 -20.37
N ASP A 352 8.19 -17.89 -19.59
CA ASP A 352 7.93 -17.46 -18.22
C ASP A 352 8.85 -18.11 -17.17
N GLN A 353 9.79 -18.99 -17.63
CA GLN A 353 10.74 -19.76 -16.82
C GLN A 353 10.07 -20.91 -16.04
N SER A 354 8.91 -21.35 -16.46
CA SER A 354 8.16 -22.43 -15.82
C SER A 354 7.52 -23.29 -16.90
N ILE A 355 7.81 -24.59 -16.89
CA ILE A 355 7.11 -25.49 -17.79
C ILE A 355 5.75 -25.83 -17.19
N SER A 356 4.68 -25.43 -17.85
CA SER A 356 3.31 -25.43 -17.35
C SER A 356 2.26 -25.78 -18.40
N VAL A 357 1.00 -25.69 -18.04
CA VAL A 357 -0.13 -25.88 -18.99
C VAL A 357 -0.16 -24.79 -20.04
N SER A 358 0.30 -23.56 -19.74
CA SER A 358 0.32 -22.45 -20.70
C SER A 358 1.20 -22.76 -21.91
N ASP A 359 2.35 -23.39 -21.71
CA ASP A 359 3.26 -23.76 -22.79
C ASP A 359 2.62 -24.73 -23.76
N ALA A 360 1.94 -25.75 -23.23
CA ALA A 360 1.20 -26.69 -24.04
C ALA A 360 0.08 -26.00 -24.85
N VAL A 361 -0.57 -24.98 -24.27
CA VAL A 361 -1.59 -24.17 -24.97
C VAL A 361 -0.95 -23.35 -26.11
N VAL A 362 0.23 -22.79 -25.91
CA VAL A 362 0.98 -22.09 -26.97
C VAL A 362 1.31 -23.03 -28.13
N VAL A 363 1.84 -24.23 -27.83
CA VAL A 363 2.13 -25.26 -28.82
C VAL A 363 0.88 -25.66 -29.62
N LEU A 364 -0.23 -25.95 -28.93
CA LEU A 364 -1.49 -26.29 -29.57
C LEU A 364 -2.04 -25.16 -30.45
N THR A 365 -1.89 -23.91 -29.98
CA THR A 365 -2.34 -22.73 -30.72
C THR A 365 -1.52 -22.56 -31.99
N TYR A 366 -0.20 -22.72 -31.89
CA TYR A 366 0.71 -22.70 -33.05
C TYR A 366 0.34 -23.78 -34.06
N TYR A 367 0.20 -25.04 -33.61
CA TYR A 367 -0.18 -26.15 -34.44
C TYR A 367 -1.52 -25.91 -35.18
N ALA A 368 -2.54 -25.44 -34.44
CA ALA A 368 -3.87 -25.17 -35.01
C ALA A 368 -3.82 -24.08 -36.07
N LYS A 369 -3.12 -22.98 -35.82
CA LYS A 369 -2.96 -21.87 -36.80
C LYS A 369 -2.20 -22.32 -38.04
N LYS A 370 -1.12 -23.08 -37.87
CA LYS A 370 -0.31 -23.61 -38.96
C LYS A 370 -1.09 -24.61 -39.80
N ALA A 371 -1.86 -25.52 -39.18
CA ALA A 371 -2.76 -26.45 -39.84
C ALA A 371 -3.88 -25.75 -40.64
N ALA A 372 -4.33 -24.59 -40.16
CA ALA A 372 -5.29 -23.71 -40.85
C ALA A 372 -4.64 -22.87 -41.98
N GLY A 373 -3.34 -23.01 -42.24
CA GLY A 373 -2.62 -22.25 -43.25
C GLY A 373 -2.40 -20.78 -42.92
N GLN A 374 -2.44 -20.42 -41.66
CA GLN A 374 -2.19 -19.05 -41.20
C GLN A 374 -0.68 -18.79 -41.10
N ASP A 375 -0.26 -17.56 -41.41
CA ASP A 375 1.09 -17.11 -41.13
C ASP A 375 1.25 -16.77 -39.67
N VAL A 376 2.15 -17.47 -38.99
CA VAL A 376 2.42 -17.34 -37.55
C VAL A 376 3.77 -16.64 -37.28
N SER A 377 4.48 -16.22 -38.31
CA SER A 377 5.86 -15.72 -38.22
C SER A 377 5.97 -14.37 -37.48
N GLN A 378 4.88 -13.65 -37.35
CA GLN A 378 4.82 -12.33 -36.70
C GLN A 378 4.09 -12.35 -35.35
N ASP A 379 3.62 -13.52 -34.93
CA ASP A 379 2.92 -13.64 -33.65
C ASP A 379 3.94 -13.72 -32.50
N GLU A 380 3.98 -12.71 -31.68
CA GLU A 380 4.91 -12.60 -30.54
C GLU A 380 4.82 -13.80 -29.57
N ILE A 381 3.62 -14.38 -29.41
CA ILE A 381 3.41 -15.54 -28.55
C ILE A 381 4.19 -16.80 -29.00
N PHE A 382 4.71 -16.82 -30.23
CA PHE A 382 5.47 -17.93 -30.79
C PHE A 382 6.97 -17.65 -30.92
N GLN A 383 7.48 -16.62 -30.27
CA GLN A 383 8.91 -16.26 -30.34
C GLN A 383 9.82 -17.43 -29.92
N ASN A 384 9.38 -18.22 -28.95
CA ASN A 384 10.16 -19.35 -28.41
C ASN A 384 9.62 -20.71 -28.87
N ILE A 385 8.80 -20.76 -29.89
CA ILE A 385 8.10 -21.97 -30.29
C ILE A 385 9.03 -23.16 -30.56
N LEU A 386 10.27 -22.90 -30.95
CA LEU A 386 11.25 -23.96 -31.27
C LEU A 386 11.65 -24.79 -30.03
N VAL A 387 11.57 -24.22 -28.81
CA VAL A 387 11.81 -25.02 -27.59
C VAL A 387 10.63 -25.92 -27.25
N GLY A 388 9.53 -25.77 -27.97
CA GLY A 388 8.35 -26.61 -27.86
C GLY A 388 8.48 -27.96 -28.61
N ASP A 389 9.49 -28.15 -29.46
CA ASP A 389 9.86 -29.47 -30.01
C ASP A 389 10.56 -30.26 -28.89
N VAL A 390 9.76 -30.88 -28.03
CA VAL A 390 10.28 -31.55 -26.84
C VAL A 390 10.66 -32.98 -27.10
N ASN A 391 10.23 -33.57 -28.22
CA ASN A 391 10.58 -34.91 -28.66
C ASN A 391 11.73 -34.93 -29.71
N ASP A 392 12.23 -33.74 -30.14
CA ASP A 392 13.32 -33.56 -31.11
C ASP A 392 13.05 -34.18 -32.50
N ASP A 393 11.78 -34.25 -32.93
CA ASP A 393 11.42 -34.77 -34.26
C ASP A 393 11.48 -33.71 -35.37
N GLY A 394 11.67 -32.43 -35.03
CA GLY A 394 11.78 -31.30 -35.92
C GLY A 394 10.43 -30.71 -36.31
N GLU A 395 9.34 -31.17 -35.76
CA GLU A 395 7.99 -30.68 -36.00
C GLU A 395 7.34 -30.26 -34.67
N ILE A 396 6.59 -29.15 -34.69
CA ILE A 396 5.80 -28.70 -33.54
C ILE A 396 4.37 -29.20 -33.69
N THR A 397 3.97 -30.16 -32.89
CA THR A 397 2.72 -30.90 -33.02
C THR A 397 1.93 -31.04 -31.73
N VAL A 398 0.81 -31.74 -31.78
CA VAL A 398 0.02 -32.11 -30.60
C VAL A 398 0.78 -33.04 -29.66
N GLU A 399 1.73 -33.83 -30.21
CA GLU A 399 2.53 -34.78 -29.43
C GLU A 399 3.44 -34.04 -28.46
N ASP A 400 4.02 -32.92 -28.89
CA ASP A 400 4.82 -32.04 -28.01
C ASP A 400 3.99 -31.44 -26.88
N ALA A 401 2.80 -30.93 -27.20
CA ALA A 401 1.90 -30.41 -26.18
C ALA A 401 1.54 -31.46 -25.13
N VAL A 402 1.31 -32.71 -25.55
CA VAL A 402 1.04 -33.83 -24.65
C VAL A 402 2.27 -34.16 -23.80
N ALA A 403 3.47 -34.12 -24.38
CA ALA A 403 4.72 -34.34 -23.67
C ALA A 403 4.97 -33.25 -22.61
N ILE A 404 4.72 -31.96 -22.95
CA ILE A 404 4.79 -30.81 -21.99
C ILE A 404 3.83 -31.01 -20.83
N LEU A 405 2.56 -31.35 -21.10
CA LEU A 405 1.58 -31.64 -20.05
C LEU A 405 1.97 -32.80 -19.18
N THR A 406 2.56 -33.84 -19.78
CA THR A 406 3.03 -35.01 -19.05
C THR A 406 4.21 -34.68 -18.14
N TYR A 407 5.17 -33.90 -18.63
CA TYR A 407 6.29 -33.37 -17.87
C TYR A 407 5.81 -32.54 -16.69
N TYR A 408 4.90 -31.58 -16.94
CA TYR A 408 4.28 -30.75 -15.92
C TYR A 408 3.58 -31.62 -14.84
N ALA A 409 2.77 -32.59 -15.26
CA ALA A 409 2.02 -33.42 -14.33
C ALA A 409 2.96 -34.27 -13.43
N LYS A 410 4.04 -34.85 -14.00
CA LYS A 410 5.06 -35.57 -13.23
C LYS A 410 5.73 -34.64 -12.20
N LYS A 411 6.14 -33.45 -12.62
CA LYS A 411 6.76 -32.43 -11.72
C LYS A 411 5.83 -31.99 -10.61
N ALA A 412 4.57 -31.69 -10.93
CA ALA A 412 3.55 -31.33 -9.94
C ALA A 412 3.25 -32.46 -8.93
N ALA A 413 3.42 -33.70 -9.33
CA ALA A 413 3.32 -34.90 -8.46
C ALA A 413 4.60 -35.17 -7.66
N GLY A 414 5.65 -34.35 -7.77
CA GLY A 414 6.95 -34.59 -7.10
C GLY A 414 7.75 -35.76 -7.66
N GLN A 415 7.50 -36.12 -8.92
CA GLN A 415 8.20 -37.21 -9.62
C GLN A 415 9.32 -36.63 -10.50
N ASP A 416 10.32 -37.45 -10.79
CA ASP A 416 11.32 -37.10 -11.80
C ASP A 416 10.64 -36.99 -13.17
N ALA A 417 10.81 -35.86 -13.82
CA ALA A 417 10.29 -35.59 -15.14
C ALA A 417 11.44 -35.51 -16.15
N THR A 418 11.33 -36.27 -17.22
CA THR A 418 12.26 -36.28 -18.36
C THR A 418 11.46 -36.13 -19.64
N TRP A 419 12.11 -35.64 -20.68
CA TRP A 419 11.57 -35.61 -22.03
C TRP A 419 11.80 -37.00 -22.66
N ASP A 420 10.80 -37.90 -22.57
CA ASP A 420 10.84 -39.26 -23.14
C ASP A 420 9.93 -39.34 -24.36
#